data_6f933a2086bb84a706d03c377bc196aa
#
_entry.id   6f933a2086bb84a706d03c377bc196aa
#
_cell.length_a   1.000
_cell.length_b   1.000
_cell.length_c   1.000
_cell.angle_alpha   90.00
_cell.angle_beta   90.00
_cell.angle_gamma   90.00
#
_symmetry.space_group_name_H-M   'P 1'
#
loop_
_entity.id
_entity.type
_entity.pdbx_description
1 polymer ?
#
loop_
_entity_poly.entity_id
_entity_poly.type
_entity_poly.pdbx_seq_one_letter_code
_entity_poly.pdbx_strand_id
1 'polypeptide(L)'
;TDSYSKTERIKHMYDGISCVVETDIRKCIEKLDASECDAVFVLLEDIKAARLHNSFLYRYTIMDYGECVPVHGEGVYAMLTKGKKEAVRTARELSHKSTAECFEIEDDIISRVMQNVYVKTCDVYARISSDRLEIYADVTGNRGRIRVNERGTFVNKNLIITKIVDRISKSM
;
A
#
# COMPACT_ATOMS: atom_id res chain seq x y z
N THR A 1 -11.70 8.62 6.51
CA THR A 1 -10.47 8.27 5.76
C THR A 1 -10.09 9.39 4.82
N ASP A 2 -8.86 9.42 4.35
CA ASP A 2 -8.35 10.44 3.41
C ASP A 2 -8.57 10.09 1.92
N SER A 3 -9.06 8.89 1.61
CA SER A 3 -9.31 8.47 0.24
C SER A 3 -10.43 7.45 0.08
N TYR A 4 -11.02 7.40 -1.11
CA TYR A 4 -12.02 6.38 -1.47
C TYR A 4 -11.44 4.96 -1.46
N SER A 5 -10.19 4.78 -1.89
CA SER A 5 -9.52 3.48 -1.88
C SER A 5 -9.39 2.94 -0.45
N LYS A 6 -8.99 3.78 0.51
CA LYS A 6 -8.94 3.43 1.93
C LYS A 6 -10.33 3.14 2.52
N THR A 7 -11.36 3.86 2.07
CA THR A 7 -12.75 3.60 2.47
C THR A 7 -13.20 2.19 2.09
N GLU A 8 -13.01 1.81 0.84
CA GLU A 8 -13.39 0.47 0.37
C GLU A 8 -12.59 -0.62 1.10
N ARG A 9 -11.33 -0.35 1.39
CA ARG A 9 -10.46 -1.27 2.13
C ARG A 9 -10.96 -1.52 3.55
N ILE A 10 -11.32 -0.47 4.29
CA ILE A 10 -11.87 -0.58 5.65
C ILE A 10 -13.22 -1.28 5.66
N LYS A 11 -14.12 -0.94 4.75
CA LYS A 11 -15.43 -1.61 4.63
C LYS A 11 -15.30 -3.11 4.38
N HIS A 12 -14.26 -3.53 3.65
CA HIS A 12 -13.99 -4.94 3.43
C HIS A 12 -13.33 -5.66 4.63
N MET A 13 -12.74 -4.92 5.54
CA MET A 13 -12.11 -5.48 6.74
C MET A 13 -13.12 -5.65 7.87
N TYR A 14 -14.11 -4.76 7.95
CA TYR A 14 -15.06 -4.68 9.04
C TYR A 14 -16.47 -4.47 8.51
N ASP A 15 -17.36 -5.40 8.79
CA ASP A 15 -18.77 -5.30 8.44
C ASP A 15 -19.48 -4.19 9.26
N GLY A 16 -20.39 -3.50 8.60
CA GLY A 16 -21.24 -2.50 9.25
C GLY A 16 -20.60 -1.15 9.53
N ILE A 17 -19.38 -0.91 9.06
CA ILE A 17 -18.71 0.39 9.21
C ILE A 17 -19.23 1.40 8.17
N SER A 18 -19.61 2.59 8.67
CA SER A 18 -19.85 3.77 7.84
C SER A 18 -18.56 4.58 7.69
N CYS A 19 -18.20 4.95 6.47
CA CYS A 19 -16.98 5.71 6.20
C CYS A 19 -17.30 7.02 5.48
N VAL A 20 -16.63 8.09 5.91
CA VAL A 20 -16.65 9.41 5.26
C VAL A 20 -15.23 9.71 4.76
N VAL A 21 -15.12 10.25 3.54
CA VAL A 21 -13.83 10.70 2.98
C VAL A 21 -13.61 12.16 3.38
N GLU A 22 -12.48 12.42 4.00
CA GLU A 22 -11.98 13.75 4.32
C GLU A 22 -10.47 13.77 4.08
N THR A 23 -10.00 14.59 3.17
CA THR A 23 -8.59 14.62 2.73
C THR A 23 -7.68 15.47 3.61
N ASP A 24 -8.24 16.35 4.42
CA ASP A 24 -7.49 17.18 5.36
C ASP A 24 -7.42 16.49 6.74
N ILE A 25 -6.21 16.10 7.14
CA ILE A 25 -5.96 15.46 8.43
C ILE A 25 -6.47 16.30 9.62
N ARG A 26 -6.39 17.62 9.54
CA ARG A 26 -6.85 18.51 10.61
C ARG A 26 -8.37 18.41 10.77
N LYS A 27 -9.10 18.43 9.66
CA LYS A 27 -10.55 18.24 9.67
C LYS A 27 -10.95 16.83 10.12
N CYS A 28 -10.14 15.81 9.80
CA CYS A 28 -10.35 14.47 10.34
C CYS A 28 -10.29 14.47 11.87
N ILE A 29 -9.30 15.16 12.45
CA ILE A 29 -9.15 15.26 13.90
C ILE A 29 -10.25 16.12 14.54
N GLU A 30 -10.62 17.24 13.92
CA GLU A 30 -11.75 18.07 14.38
C GLU A 30 -13.04 17.25 14.46
N LYS A 31 -13.33 16.39 13.47
CA LYS A 31 -14.49 15.50 13.48
C LYS A 31 -14.40 14.43 14.58
N LEU A 32 -13.19 13.90 14.84
CA LEU A 32 -12.98 12.95 15.94
C LEU A 32 -13.21 13.63 17.28
N ASP A 33 -12.69 14.85 17.49
CA ASP A 33 -12.87 15.63 18.72
C ASP A 33 -14.34 16.02 18.95
N ALA A 34 -15.05 16.32 17.88
CA ALA A 34 -16.49 16.63 17.91
C ALA A 34 -17.37 15.37 18.06
N SER A 35 -16.78 14.17 18.14
CA SER A 35 -17.51 12.89 18.17
C SER A 35 -18.42 12.67 16.95
N GLU A 36 -18.09 13.28 15.82
CA GLU A 36 -18.75 13.05 14.54
C GLU A 36 -18.29 11.74 13.88
N CYS A 37 -17.17 11.18 14.34
CA CYS A 37 -16.70 9.86 13.98
C CYS A 37 -15.99 9.19 15.18
N ASP A 38 -15.96 7.86 15.17
CA ASP A 38 -15.37 7.07 16.26
C ASP A 38 -13.86 6.83 16.04
N ALA A 39 -13.39 6.90 14.79
CA ALA A 39 -12.00 6.67 14.43
C ALA A 39 -11.62 7.35 13.11
N VAL A 40 -10.34 7.62 12.94
CA VAL A 40 -9.74 8.15 11.72
C VAL A 40 -8.74 7.14 11.16
N PHE A 41 -8.88 6.77 9.89
CA PHE A 41 -7.98 5.87 9.19
C PHE A 41 -7.15 6.63 8.16
N VAL A 42 -5.87 6.81 8.46
CA VAL A 42 -4.92 7.64 7.71
C VAL A 42 -3.54 7.01 7.72
N LEU A 43 -2.62 7.55 6.95
CA LEU A 43 -1.22 7.13 7.01
C LEU A 43 -0.58 7.48 8.36
N LEU A 44 0.28 6.59 8.85
CA LEU A 44 1.05 6.86 10.08
C LEU A 44 1.94 8.11 9.94
N GLU A 45 2.40 8.41 8.73
CA GLU A 45 3.20 9.59 8.42
C GLU A 45 2.42 10.88 8.67
N ASP A 46 1.14 10.91 8.33
CA ASP A 46 0.26 12.08 8.58
C ASP A 46 0.05 12.28 10.08
N ILE A 47 -0.15 11.20 10.84
CA ILE A 47 -0.23 11.25 12.32
C ILE A 47 1.07 11.83 12.90
N LYS A 48 2.22 11.41 12.40
CA LYS A 48 3.53 11.91 12.84
C LYS A 48 3.74 13.37 12.45
N ALA A 49 3.43 13.75 11.21
CA ALA A 49 3.53 15.11 10.72
C ALA A 49 2.65 16.08 11.52
N ALA A 50 1.46 15.66 11.88
CA ALA A 50 0.54 16.39 12.75
C ALA A 50 0.95 16.36 14.24
N ARG A 51 2.05 15.68 14.61
CA ARG A 51 2.54 15.48 15.99
C ARG A 51 1.55 14.81 16.95
N LEU A 52 0.63 14.02 16.43
CA LEU A 52 -0.40 13.34 17.21
C LEU A 52 0.08 11.99 17.78
N HIS A 53 1.17 11.45 17.29
CA HIS A 53 1.72 10.14 17.68
C HIS A 53 2.18 10.08 19.15
N ASN A 54 2.47 11.21 19.80
CA ASN A 54 2.83 11.32 21.22
C ASN A 54 1.72 11.99 22.04
N SER A 55 0.51 12.10 21.53
CA SER A 55 -0.59 12.72 22.24
C SER A 55 -1.12 11.80 23.35
N PHE A 56 -1.45 12.37 24.50
CA PHE A 56 -2.17 11.68 25.57
C PHE A 56 -3.68 11.57 25.29
N LEU A 57 -4.19 12.37 24.33
CA LEU A 57 -5.60 12.42 23.97
C LEU A 57 -6.01 11.32 22.98
N TYR A 58 -5.07 10.94 22.08
CA TYR A 58 -5.35 9.99 21.02
C TYR A 58 -4.52 8.73 21.19
N ARG A 59 -5.12 7.61 20.81
CA ARG A 59 -4.44 6.33 20.66
C ARG A 59 -4.51 5.92 19.21
N TYR A 60 -3.42 5.35 18.68
CA TYR A 60 -3.40 4.80 17.34
C TYR A 60 -2.96 3.34 17.35
N THR A 61 -3.50 2.58 16.42
CA THR A 61 -3.12 1.20 16.17
C THR A 61 -2.53 1.12 14.76
N ILE A 62 -1.37 0.49 14.66
CA ILE A 62 -0.73 0.24 13.36
C ILE A 62 -1.32 -1.03 12.79
N MET A 63 -1.86 -0.93 11.56
CA MET A 63 -2.39 -2.08 10.84
C MET A 63 -1.25 -2.91 10.26
N ASP A 64 -1.41 -4.24 10.31
CA ASP A 64 -0.46 -5.16 9.65
C ASP A 64 -0.62 -5.12 8.13
N TYR A 65 0.50 -5.27 7.40
CA TYR A 65 0.48 -5.29 5.93
C TYR A 65 -0.35 -6.45 5.35
N GLY A 66 -0.48 -7.55 6.07
CA GLY A 66 -1.36 -8.65 5.67
C GLY A 66 -2.83 -8.33 5.81
N GLU A 67 -3.19 -7.37 6.65
CA GLU A 67 -4.57 -6.90 6.83
C GLU A 67 -4.88 -5.70 5.95
N CYS A 68 -3.94 -4.77 5.85
CA CYS A 68 -4.08 -3.54 5.08
C CYS A 68 -2.87 -3.33 4.17
N VAL A 69 -2.94 -3.89 2.96
CA VAL A 69 -1.88 -3.73 1.96
C VAL A 69 -1.85 -2.27 1.49
N PRO A 70 -0.71 -1.55 1.54
CA PRO A 70 -0.60 -0.20 1.00
C PRO A 70 -0.92 -0.15 -0.50
N VAL A 71 -1.41 1.00 -0.97
CA VAL A 71 -1.55 1.24 -2.42
C VAL A 71 -0.16 1.28 -3.04
N HIS A 72 -0.03 0.74 -4.26
CA HIS A 72 1.24 0.77 -5.00
C HIS A 72 1.82 2.19 -5.04
N GLY A 73 3.08 2.32 -4.62
CA GLY A 73 3.78 3.60 -4.55
C GLY A 73 3.40 4.49 -3.36
N GLU A 74 2.52 4.08 -2.47
CA GLU A 74 2.17 4.85 -1.26
C GLU A 74 3.40 5.03 -0.35
N GLY A 75 3.72 6.28 0.01
CA GLY A 75 4.91 6.61 0.81
C GLY A 75 6.23 6.65 0.01
N VAL A 76 6.21 6.46 -1.31
CA VAL A 76 7.40 6.50 -2.16
C VAL A 76 7.53 7.86 -2.85
N TYR A 77 8.70 8.50 -2.71
CA TYR A 77 9.04 9.70 -3.47
C TYR A 77 9.71 9.32 -4.79
N ALA A 78 9.25 9.90 -5.89
CA ALA A 78 9.84 9.70 -7.22
C ALA A 78 10.47 10.99 -7.76
N MET A 79 11.57 10.87 -8.47
CA MET A 79 12.25 11.98 -9.13
C MET A 79 12.03 11.91 -10.65
N LEU A 80 11.31 12.90 -11.19
CA LEU A 80 11.06 13.01 -12.61
C LEU A 80 12.12 13.89 -13.31
N THR A 81 12.70 13.40 -14.39
CA THR A 81 13.69 14.16 -15.19
C THR A 81 13.27 14.22 -16.66
N LYS A 82 13.71 15.27 -17.38
CA LYS A 82 13.50 15.41 -18.84
C LYS A 82 14.53 14.62 -19.69
N GLY A 83 15.23 13.64 -19.13
CA GLY A 83 16.14 12.77 -19.85
C GLY A 83 17.53 13.35 -20.14
N LYS A 84 17.91 14.53 -19.63
CA LYS A 84 19.29 15.03 -19.70
C LYS A 84 20.21 14.07 -18.95
N LYS A 85 21.30 13.62 -19.60
CA LYS A 85 22.21 12.58 -19.07
C LYS A 85 22.68 12.84 -17.63
N GLU A 86 23.05 14.07 -17.31
CA GLU A 86 23.48 14.45 -15.95
C GLU A 86 22.34 14.33 -14.93
N ALA A 87 21.15 14.83 -15.25
CA ALA A 87 19.99 14.75 -14.36
C ALA A 87 19.59 13.29 -14.12
N VAL A 88 19.62 12.44 -15.14
CA VAL A 88 19.35 11.00 -15.01
C VAL A 88 20.40 10.32 -14.13
N ARG A 89 21.69 10.67 -14.29
CA ARG A 89 22.77 10.14 -13.46
C ARG A 89 22.56 10.53 -12.01
N THR A 90 22.34 11.82 -11.73
CA THR A 90 22.10 12.31 -10.38
C THR A 90 20.87 11.65 -9.74
N ALA A 91 19.77 11.51 -10.48
CA ALA A 91 18.57 10.83 -9.98
C ALA A 91 18.86 9.36 -9.61
N ARG A 92 19.67 8.65 -10.39
CA ARG A 92 20.10 7.27 -10.07
C ARG A 92 21.00 7.19 -8.84
N GLU A 93 21.92 8.14 -8.69
CA GLU A 93 22.82 8.21 -7.51
C GLU A 93 22.05 8.49 -6.23
N LEU A 94 20.93 9.24 -6.30
CA LEU A 94 20.06 9.55 -5.17
C LEU A 94 19.00 8.47 -4.91
N SER A 95 18.81 7.52 -5.83
CA SER A 95 17.82 6.46 -5.70
C SER A 95 18.18 5.49 -4.59
N HIS A 96 17.22 5.21 -3.71
CA HIS A 96 17.37 4.14 -2.71
C HIS A 96 17.08 2.79 -3.39
N LYS A 97 18.15 2.02 -3.59
CA LYS A 97 18.14 0.81 -4.41
C LYS A 97 17.05 -0.20 -4.01
N SER A 98 16.94 -0.54 -2.72
CA SER A 98 15.95 -1.53 -2.27
C SER A 98 14.51 -1.04 -2.44
N THR A 99 14.24 0.25 -2.28
CA THR A 99 12.91 0.81 -2.55
C THR A 99 12.57 0.74 -4.04
N ALA A 100 13.53 1.07 -4.91
CA ALA A 100 13.34 0.96 -6.36
C ALA A 100 13.10 -0.50 -6.79
N GLU A 101 13.85 -1.44 -6.25
CA GLU A 101 13.66 -2.88 -6.50
C GLU A 101 12.30 -3.39 -6.00
N CYS A 102 11.84 -2.95 -4.83
CA CYS A 102 10.50 -3.25 -4.33
C CYS A 102 9.42 -2.73 -5.29
N PHE A 103 9.53 -1.47 -5.69
CA PHE A 103 8.59 -0.84 -6.62
C PHE A 103 8.52 -1.57 -7.96
N GLU A 104 9.67 -1.99 -8.53
CA GLU A 104 9.73 -2.79 -9.77
C GLU A 104 9.05 -4.16 -9.61
N ILE A 105 9.19 -4.80 -8.45
CA ILE A 105 8.53 -6.08 -8.15
C ILE A 105 7.01 -5.88 -8.05
N GLU A 106 6.56 -4.84 -7.38
CA GLU A 106 5.15 -4.49 -7.25
C GLU A 106 4.53 -4.23 -8.62
N ASP A 107 5.20 -3.42 -9.45
CA ASP A 107 4.74 -3.07 -10.81
C ASP A 107 4.66 -4.29 -11.73
N ASP A 108 5.65 -5.20 -11.67
CA ASP A 108 5.63 -6.46 -12.43
C ASP A 108 4.44 -7.34 -12.05
N ILE A 109 4.15 -7.50 -10.76
CA ILE A 109 2.99 -8.27 -10.29
C ILE A 109 1.69 -7.64 -10.75
N ILE A 110 1.51 -6.33 -10.51
CA ILE A 110 0.32 -5.59 -10.90
C ILE A 110 0.09 -5.71 -12.40
N SER A 111 1.12 -5.48 -13.20
CA SER A 111 1.04 -5.55 -14.66
C SER A 111 0.58 -6.93 -15.16
N ARG A 112 1.05 -8.02 -14.55
CA ARG A 112 0.64 -9.39 -14.90
C ARG A 112 -0.78 -9.69 -14.44
N VAL A 113 -1.13 -9.32 -13.22
CA VAL A 113 -2.44 -9.59 -12.62
C VAL A 113 -3.54 -8.81 -13.33
N MET A 114 -3.29 -7.54 -13.68
CA MET A 114 -4.25 -6.68 -14.36
C MET A 114 -4.51 -7.06 -15.83
N GLN A 115 -3.75 -8.00 -16.41
CA GLN A 115 -4.09 -8.59 -17.71
C GLN A 115 -5.34 -9.49 -17.63
N ASN A 116 -5.69 -9.94 -16.44
CA ASN A 116 -6.91 -10.72 -16.24
C ASN A 116 -8.13 -9.80 -16.19
N VAL A 117 -9.03 -9.92 -17.17
CA VAL A 117 -10.24 -9.10 -17.33
C VAL A 117 -11.23 -9.18 -16.16
N TYR A 118 -11.10 -10.18 -15.30
CA TYR A 118 -11.94 -10.35 -14.11
C TYR A 118 -11.41 -9.59 -12.88
N VAL A 119 -10.18 -9.09 -12.93
CA VAL A 119 -9.58 -8.28 -11.86
C VAL A 119 -10.01 -6.82 -11.99
N LYS A 120 -10.42 -6.21 -10.88
CA LYS A 120 -10.85 -4.81 -10.79
C LYS A 120 -9.79 -3.93 -10.13
N THR A 121 -9.21 -4.41 -9.03
CA THR A 121 -8.15 -3.72 -8.29
C THR A 121 -7.07 -4.70 -7.90
N CYS A 122 -5.84 -4.22 -7.85
CA CYS A 122 -4.68 -4.99 -7.42
C CYS A 122 -3.73 -4.05 -6.68
N ASP A 123 -3.71 -4.16 -5.36
CA ASP A 123 -2.73 -3.49 -4.51
C ASP A 123 -1.63 -4.48 -4.14
N VAL A 124 -0.38 -4.10 -4.31
CA VAL A 124 0.78 -4.92 -4.01
C VAL A 124 1.77 -4.09 -3.21
N TYR A 125 2.32 -4.68 -2.17
CA TYR A 125 3.39 -4.10 -1.37
C TYR A 125 4.51 -5.12 -1.21
N ALA A 126 5.74 -4.72 -1.56
CA ALA A 126 6.94 -5.51 -1.40
C ALA A 126 7.87 -4.87 -0.36
N ARG A 127 8.55 -5.70 0.41
CA ARG A 127 9.54 -5.26 1.38
C ARG A 127 10.77 -6.15 1.31
N ILE A 128 11.94 -5.51 1.23
CA ILE A 128 13.23 -6.18 1.33
C ILE A 128 13.86 -5.83 2.68
N SER A 129 14.22 -6.85 3.46
CA SER A 129 14.96 -6.71 4.71
C SER A 129 16.14 -7.66 4.69
N SER A 130 17.35 -7.12 4.63
CA SER A 130 18.59 -7.86 4.38
C SER A 130 18.52 -8.66 3.07
N ASP A 131 18.40 -9.97 3.12
CA ASP A 131 18.27 -10.88 1.98
C ASP A 131 16.84 -11.42 1.78
N ARG A 132 15.89 -11.03 2.66
CA ARG A 132 14.51 -11.51 2.63
C ARG A 132 13.63 -10.58 1.86
N LEU A 133 12.83 -11.15 0.98
CA LEU A 133 11.75 -10.51 0.26
C LEU A 133 10.42 -10.99 0.84
N GLU A 134 9.55 -10.04 1.20
CA GLU A 134 8.17 -10.28 1.59
C GLU A 134 7.27 -9.51 0.65
N ILE A 135 6.24 -10.13 0.13
CA ILE A 135 5.27 -9.53 -0.78
C ILE A 135 3.87 -9.79 -0.24
N TYR A 136 3.07 -8.76 -0.22
CA TYR A 136 1.65 -8.76 0.14
C TYR A 136 0.85 -8.25 -1.05
N ALA A 137 -0.21 -8.95 -1.41
CA ALA A 137 -1.12 -8.55 -2.47
C ALA A 137 -2.57 -8.63 -2.00
N ASP A 138 -3.36 -7.62 -2.36
CA ASP A 138 -4.79 -7.54 -2.12
C ASP A 138 -5.49 -7.25 -3.44
N VAL A 139 -6.25 -8.22 -3.91
CA VAL A 139 -6.83 -8.20 -5.25
C VAL A 139 -8.33 -8.38 -5.16
N THR A 140 -9.08 -7.50 -5.82
CA THR A 140 -10.53 -7.60 -5.93
C THR A 140 -10.93 -7.84 -7.37
N GLY A 141 -11.87 -8.72 -7.59
CA GLY A 141 -12.38 -9.05 -8.92
C GLY A 141 -13.83 -9.50 -8.89
N ASN A 142 -14.30 -10.03 -10.02
CA ASN A 142 -15.69 -10.48 -10.16
C ASN A 142 -16.05 -11.68 -9.25
N ARG A 143 -15.08 -12.47 -8.84
CA ARG A 143 -15.26 -13.61 -7.93
C ARG A 143 -15.05 -13.29 -6.46
N GLY A 144 -14.83 -12.02 -6.12
CA GLY A 144 -14.60 -11.56 -4.76
C GLY A 144 -13.22 -10.97 -4.56
N ARG A 145 -12.72 -11.07 -3.34
CA ARG A 145 -11.43 -10.52 -2.90
C ARG A 145 -10.50 -11.66 -2.46
N ILE A 146 -9.24 -11.55 -2.84
CA ILE A 146 -8.18 -12.46 -2.36
C ILE A 146 -7.02 -11.65 -1.79
N ARG A 147 -6.50 -12.11 -0.66
CA ARG A 147 -5.22 -11.65 -0.11
C ARG A 147 -4.20 -12.77 -0.19
N VAL A 148 -3.02 -12.44 -0.68
CA VAL A 148 -1.91 -13.38 -0.85
C VAL A 148 -0.67 -12.76 -0.24
N ASN A 149 0.07 -13.53 0.53
CA ASN A 149 1.42 -13.17 0.95
C ASN A 149 2.39 -14.30 0.62
N GLU A 150 3.59 -13.92 0.22
CA GLU A 150 4.70 -14.84 -0.02
C GLU A 150 5.99 -14.26 0.55
N ARG A 151 6.86 -15.16 1.02
CA ARG A 151 8.15 -14.81 1.63
C ARG A 151 9.24 -15.72 1.09
N GLY A 152 10.44 -15.18 0.95
CA GLY A 152 11.60 -15.95 0.57
C GLY A 152 12.86 -15.12 0.51
N THR A 153 13.93 -15.67 -0.04
CA THR A 153 15.17 -14.93 -0.28
C THR A 153 15.03 -14.07 -1.52
N PHE A 154 15.65 -12.91 -1.51
CA PHE A 154 15.61 -11.97 -2.66
C PHE A 154 16.17 -12.60 -3.95
N VAL A 155 17.14 -13.50 -3.84
CA VAL A 155 17.69 -14.26 -4.98
C VAL A 155 16.60 -15.02 -5.73
N ASN A 156 15.56 -15.48 -5.02
CA ASN A 156 14.43 -16.23 -5.58
C ASN A 156 13.23 -15.33 -5.95
N LYS A 157 13.43 -14.03 -6.14
CA LYS A 157 12.34 -13.06 -6.38
C LYS A 157 11.39 -13.50 -7.51
N ASN A 158 11.92 -13.97 -8.63
CA ASN A 158 11.10 -14.38 -9.77
C ASN A 158 10.17 -15.56 -9.44
N LEU A 159 10.65 -16.51 -8.62
CA LEU A 159 9.83 -17.65 -8.17
C LEU A 159 8.71 -17.16 -7.25
N ILE A 160 9.01 -16.21 -6.36
CA ILE A 160 8.02 -15.63 -5.43
C ILE A 160 6.95 -14.86 -6.22
N ILE A 161 7.36 -14.02 -7.18
CA ILE A 161 6.46 -13.30 -8.07
C ILE A 161 5.53 -14.28 -8.81
N THR A 162 6.10 -15.30 -9.43
CA THR A 162 5.31 -16.32 -10.18
C THR A 162 4.29 -16.99 -9.27
N LYS A 163 4.67 -17.39 -8.06
CA LYS A 163 3.75 -18.01 -7.10
C LYS A 163 2.56 -17.11 -6.76
N ILE A 164 2.82 -15.81 -6.53
CA ILE A 164 1.75 -14.84 -6.23
C ILE A 164 0.80 -14.71 -7.42
N VAL A 165 1.33 -14.48 -8.61
CA VAL A 165 0.54 -14.33 -9.83
C VAL A 165 -0.30 -15.57 -10.10
N ASP A 166 0.28 -16.78 -9.96
CA ASP A 166 -0.44 -18.04 -10.14
C ASP A 166 -1.57 -18.23 -9.11
N ARG A 167 -1.32 -17.89 -7.84
CA ARG A 167 -2.36 -17.99 -6.79
C ARG A 167 -3.52 -17.04 -7.06
N ILE A 168 -3.24 -15.80 -7.45
CA ILE A 168 -4.26 -14.83 -7.80
C ILE A 168 -5.04 -15.30 -9.03
N SER A 169 -4.35 -15.72 -10.09
CA SER A 169 -4.98 -16.15 -11.35
C SER A 169 -5.90 -17.36 -11.19
N LYS A 170 -5.57 -18.28 -10.28
CA LYS A 170 -6.42 -19.46 -9.97
C LYS A 170 -7.67 -19.09 -9.18
N SER A 171 -7.66 -17.96 -8.48
CA SER A 171 -8.74 -17.55 -7.58
C SER A 171 -9.70 -16.55 -8.22
N MET A 172 -9.27 -15.85 -9.27
CA MET A 172 -10.04 -14.85 -10.03
C MET A 172 -10.61 -15.46 -11.32
#